data_657a3b0de8309fe7e20aefb2c4c734da
#
_entry.id   657a3b0de8309fe7e20aefb2c4c734da
#
_cell.length_a   1.000
_cell.length_b   1.000
_cell.length_c   1.000
_cell.angle_alpha   90.00
_cell.angle_beta   90.00
_cell.angle_gamma   90.00
#
_symmetry.space_group_name_H-M   'P 1'
#
loop_
_entity.id
_entity.type
_entity.pdbx_description
1 polymer ?
#
loop_
_entity_poly.entity_id
_entity_poly.type
_entity_poly.pdbx_seq_one_letter_code
_entity_poly.pdbx_strand_id
1 'polypeptide(L)'
;GISMKHNTFLVKPASSLCNLRCRYCFYDDVSNSRACKNMGLLSHEMAGELVEKAFAATEEGGSVHFLFQGGEPTLAGLDFFRFFLETERSMQRNISVFHSIQTNGICLDEEWASFFKANSFLVGLSLDGTQENHDLYRLDAAGQGTWDKVTHALALLDAYRVETNLLCVVTGQLARKPQRAFKSLCELGQHNLQFIPCLDPLDTIGGQAYSLTPELYGRFLCGVFDTWYQQLQRGNYISVRNFEDYLRIL
;
A
#
# COMPACT_ATOMS: atom_id res chain seq x y z
N GLY A 1 8.73 -29.93 8.84
CA GLY A 1 8.01 -28.66 8.88
C GLY A 1 6.65 -28.80 8.22
N ILE A 2 5.68 -28.04 8.65
CA ILE A 2 4.35 -28.04 8.04
C ILE A 2 4.48 -27.28 6.71
N SER A 3 4.24 -27.97 5.59
CA SER A 3 4.12 -27.35 4.27
C SER A 3 2.67 -26.89 4.07
N MET A 4 2.48 -25.75 3.43
CA MET A 4 1.17 -25.16 3.17
C MET A 4 0.99 -24.93 1.68
N LYS A 5 -0.26 -25.03 1.21
CA LYS A 5 -0.59 -24.82 -0.21
C LYS A 5 -0.49 -23.37 -0.63
N HIS A 6 -0.84 -22.44 0.26
CA HIS A 6 -0.85 -21.00 0.00
C HIS A 6 -0.17 -20.26 1.14
N ASN A 7 0.85 -19.48 0.83
CA ASN A 7 1.61 -18.67 1.78
C ASN A 7 1.69 -17.22 1.34
N THR A 8 1.58 -16.31 2.31
CA THR A 8 1.81 -14.87 2.10
C THR A 8 2.93 -14.41 3.01
N PHE A 9 3.90 -13.72 2.45
CA PHE A 9 5.03 -13.15 3.18
C PHE A 9 5.04 -11.64 3.05
N LEU A 10 5.09 -10.97 4.19
CA LEU A 10 5.30 -9.55 4.26
C LEU A 10 6.80 -9.28 4.29
N VAL A 11 7.30 -8.55 3.29
CA VAL A 11 8.72 -8.24 3.13
C VAL A 11 8.94 -6.75 3.25
N LYS A 12 9.85 -6.35 4.14
CA LYS A 12 10.24 -4.96 4.36
C LYS A 12 11.69 -4.73 3.89
N PRO A 13 11.91 -4.52 2.59
CA PRO A 13 13.27 -4.51 2.03
C PRO A 13 14.09 -3.31 2.47
N ALA A 14 13.45 -2.22 2.88
CA ALA A 14 14.09 -1.01 3.39
C ALA A 14 13.80 -0.78 4.89
N SER A 15 13.27 -1.78 5.62
CA SER A 15 12.90 -1.66 7.03
C SER A 15 11.94 -0.47 7.24
N SER A 16 12.29 0.46 8.14
CA SER A 16 11.54 1.70 8.42
C SER A 16 12.03 2.92 7.63
N LEU A 17 13.01 2.77 6.73
CA LEU A 17 13.49 3.88 5.89
C LEU A 17 12.36 4.41 5.00
N CYS A 18 12.22 5.73 4.97
CA CYS A 18 11.23 6.39 4.13
C CYS A 18 11.74 7.76 3.68
N ASN A 19 11.38 8.15 2.46
CA ASN A 19 11.65 9.46 1.88
C ASN A 19 10.54 10.49 2.16
N LEU A 20 9.47 10.09 2.88
CA LEU A 20 8.43 10.98 3.39
C LEU A 20 8.48 11.13 4.91
N ARG A 21 7.80 12.15 5.39
CA ARG A 21 7.60 12.44 6.82
C ARG A 21 6.11 12.67 7.09
N CYS A 22 5.32 11.61 6.86
CA CYS A 22 3.88 11.66 7.10
C CYS A 22 3.60 11.87 8.60
N ARG A 23 2.78 12.85 8.92
CA ARG A 23 2.52 13.26 10.33
C ARG A 23 1.85 12.18 11.17
N TYR A 24 1.14 11.24 10.54
CA TYR A 24 0.44 10.13 11.20
C TYR A 24 1.17 8.78 11.03
N CYS A 25 2.43 8.76 10.65
CA CYS A 25 3.11 7.52 10.26
C CYS A 25 3.18 6.50 11.39
N PHE A 26 2.37 5.45 11.30
CA PHE A 26 2.36 4.33 12.25
C PHE A 26 3.70 3.60 12.29
N TYR A 27 4.34 3.41 11.13
CA TYR A 27 5.63 2.71 11.07
C TYR A 27 6.77 3.51 11.72
N ASP A 28 6.74 4.82 11.65
CA ASP A 28 7.74 5.67 12.34
C ASP A 28 7.57 5.55 13.85
N ASP A 29 6.34 5.62 14.35
CA ASP A 29 6.02 5.46 15.76
C ASP A 29 6.44 4.07 16.29
N VAL A 30 6.06 3.00 15.59
CA VAL A 30 6.46 1.62 15.94
C VAL A 30 7.98 1.47 15.93
N SER A 31 8.68 2.03 14.94
CA SER A 31 10.14 1.92 14.84
C SER A 31 10.84 2.69 15.95
N ASN A 32 10.32 3.86 16.34
CA ASN A 32 10.85 4.67 17.44
C ASN A 32 10.73 3.97 18.80
N SER A 33 9.74 3.09 18.97
CA SER A 33 9.54 2.32 20.20
C SER A 33 10.41 1.06 20.30
N ARG A 34 11.18 0.72 19.27
CA ARG A 34 12.06 -0.46 19.25
C ARG A 34 13.46 -0.14 19.72
N ALA A 35 14.14 -1.16 20.27
CA ALA A 35 15.57 -1.08 20.64
C ALA A 35 16.47 -0.79 19.40
N CYS A 36 16.08 -1.26 18.22
CA CYS A 36 16.71 -0.92 16.95
C CYS A 36 15.67 -0.29 16.02
N LYS A 37 15.78 1.03 15.81
CA LYS A 37 14.82 1.79 15.00
C LYS A 37 14.80 1.35 13.54
N ASN A 38 15.97 1.05 12.99
CA ASN A 38 16.16 0.75 11.57
C ASN A 38 17.15 -0.38 11.38
N MET A 39 16.74 -1.41 10.63
CA MET A 39 17.57 -2.58 10.31
C MET A 39 18.35 -2.41 8.99
N GLY A 40 18.23 -1.25 8.32
CA GLY A 40 18.85 -0.99 7.03
C GLY A 40 18.13 -1.67 5.86
N LEU A 41 18.85 -1.81 4.75
CA LEU A 41 18.36 -2.51 3.56
C LEU A 41 18.54 -4.02 3.71
N LEU A 42 17.54 -4.77 3.22
CA LEU A 42 17.66 -6.22 3.13
C LEU A 42 18.75 -6.60 2.13
N SER A 43 19.72 -7.41 2.57
CA SER A 43 20.80 -7.86 1.69
C SER A 43 20.28 -8.86 0.63
N HIS A 44 21.01 -8.99 -0.48
CA HIS A 44 20.71 -10.00 -1.48
C HIS A 44 20.81 -11.42 -0.90
N GLU A 45 21.77 -11.68 -0.04
CA GLU A 45 21.91 -12.98 0.66
C GLU A 45 20.66 -13.31 1.49
N MET A 46 20.22 -12.38 2.34
CA MET A 46 19.01 -12.57 3.15
C MET A 46 17.74 -12.68 2.30
N ALA A 47 17.66 -11.92 1.19
CA ALA A 47 16.55 -12.04 0.25
C ALA A 47 16.52 -13.42 -0.41
N GLY A 48 17.66 -13.95 -0.80
CA GLY A 48 17.80 -15.32 -1.32
C GLY A 48 17.35 -16.38 -0.33
N GLU A 49 17.82 -16.31 0.91
CA GLU A 49 17.38 -17.21 1.99
C GLU A 49 15.86 -17.12 2.25
N LEU A 50 15.29 -15.93 2.20
CA LEU A 50 13.85 -15.74 2.36
C LEU A 50 13.07 -16.46 1.26
N VAL A 51 13.48 -16.29 0.00
CA VAL A 51 12.87 -16.97 -1.14
C VAL A 51 12.98 -18.49 -0.99
N GLU A 52 14.16 -19.02 -0.68
CA GLU A 52 14.37 -20.45 -0.47
C GLU A 52 13.45 -21.01 0.62
N LYS A 53 13.37 -20.34 1.77
CA LYS A 53 12.51 -20.75 2.89
C LYS A 53 11.03 -20.67 2.52
N ALA A 54 10.60 -19.62 1.79
CA ALA A 54 9.24 -19.48 1.34
C ALA A 54 8.82 -20.62 0.40
N PHE A 55 9.68 -20.97 -0.55
CA PHE A 55 9.43 -22.08 -1.46
C PHE A 55 9.47 -23.44 -0.73
N ALA A 56 10.41 -23.64 0.20
CA ALA A 56 10.49 -24.86 1.00
C ALA A 56 9.23 -25.07 1.89
N ALA A 57 8.60 -23.99 2.33
CA ALA A 57 7.37 -24.04 3.13
C ALA A 57 6.10 -24.20 2.29
N THR A 58 6.21 -24.22 0.96
CA THR A 58 5.06 -24.27 0.05
C THR A 58 5.04 -25.57 -0.72
N GLU A 59 3.86 -26.19 -0.83
CA GLU A 59 3.63 -27.43 -1.57
C GLU A 59 3.73 -27.20 -3.08
N GLU A 60 4.15 -28.24 -3.82
CA GLU A 60 4.08 -28.23 -5.28
C GLU A 60 2.63 -27.99 -5.75
N GLY A 61 2.46 -27.17 -6.76
CA GLY A 61 1.15 -26.74 -7.25
C GLY A 61 0.46 -25.70 -6.35
N GLY A 62 1.15 -25.23 -5.32
CA GLY A 62 0.68 -24.17 -4.43
C GLY A 62 1.03 -22.76 -4.92
N SER A 63 0.91 -21.79 -4.03
CA SER A 63 1.21 -20.39 -4.33
C SER A 63 1.92 -19.66 -3.20
N VAL A 64 2.76 -18.71 -3.58
CA VAL A 64 3.41 -17.76 -2.69
C VAL A 64 3.05 -16.34 -3.12
N HIS A 65 2.66 -15.51 -2.17
CA HIS A 65 2.46 -14.08 -2.36
C HIS A 65 3.51 -13.31 -1.54
N PHE A 66 4.33 -12.52 -2.21
CA PHE A 66 5.23 -11.57 -1.57
C PHE A 66 4.61 -10.18 -1.60
N LEU A 67 4.34 -9.63 -0.43
CA LEU A 67 3.85 -8.27 -0.25
C LEU A 67 4.99 -7.39 0.28
N PHE A 68 5.47 -6.47 -0.55
CA PHE A 68 6.52 -5.52 -0.18
C PHE A 68 5.92 -4.26 0.41
N GLN A 69 6.34 -3.94 1.62
CA GLN A 69 5.93 -2.72 2.34
C GLN A 69 6.99 -2.33 3.39
N GLY A 70 6.60 -1.56 4.38
CA GLY A 70 7.47 -1.05 5.44
C GLY A 70 7.50 0.46 5.41
N GLY A 71 8.63 1.15 5.63
CA GLY A 71 8.82 2.55 5.37
C GLY A 71 8.47 2.87 3.91
N GLU A 72 9.45 2.96 3.05
CA GLU A 72 9.21 3.01 1.60
C GLU A 72 10.02 1.91 0.90
N PRO A 73 9.38 0.84 0.41
CA PRO A 73 10.10 -0.32 -0.14
C PRO A 73 10.90 0.00 -1.41
N THR A 74 10.52 0.99 -2.20
CA THR A 74 11.26 1.38 -3.41
C THR A 74 12.65 1.93 -3.12
N LEU A 75 12.93 2.34 -1.89
CA LEU A 75 14.27 2.76 -1.46
C LEU A 75 15.31 1.62 -1.50
N ALA A 76 14.87 0.37 -1.53
CA ALA A 76 15.77 -0.76 -1.76
C ALA A 76 16.39 -0.76 -3.17
N GLY A 77 15.77 -0.03 -4.11
CA GLY A 77 16.21 0.09 -5.48
C GLY A 77 15.68 -1.01 -6.40
N LEU A 78 15.58 -0.70 -7.68
CA LEU A 78 15.03 -1.61 -8.68
C LEU A 78 15.86 -2.88 -8.85
N ASP A 79 17.19 -2.80 -8.70
CA ASP A 79 18.08 -3.95 -8.80
C ASP A 79 17.84 -4.99 -7.70
N PHE A 80 17.43 -4.56 -6.49
CA PHE A 80 16.99 -5.49 -5.46
C PHE A 80 15.81 -6.34 -5.92
N PHE A 81 14.79 -5.72 -6.50
CA PHE A 81 13.59 -6.42 -6.98
C PHE A 81 13.90 -7.32 -8.16
N ARG A 82 14.77 -6.92 -9.08
CA ARG A 82 15.26 -7.76 -10.17
C ARG A 82 15.96 -9.02 -9.63
N PHE A 83 16.85 -8.84 -8.69
CA PHE A 83 17.54 -9.96 -8.03
C PHE A 83 16.54 -10.90 -7.33
N PHE A 84 15.56 -10.35 -6.61
CA PHE A 84 14.55 -11.13 -5.93
C PHE A 84 13.78 -12.04 -6.89
N LEU A 85 13.33 -11.51 -8.02
CA LEU A 85 12.61 -12.27 -9.04
C LEU A 85 13.51 -13.31 -9.76
N GLU A 86 14.75 -12.97 -10.03
CA GLU A 86 15.73 -13.93 -10.60
C GLU A 86 15.95 -15.11 -9.66
N THR A 87 16.05 -14.85 -8.36
CA THR A 87 16.19 -15.90 -7.35
C THR A 87 14.97 -16.83 -7.34
N GLU A 88 13.75 -16.28 -7.39
CA GLU A 88 12.53 -17.09 -7.51
C GLU A 88 12.55 -18.00 -8.73
N ARG A 89 12.89 -17.46 -9.89
CA ARG A 89 12.96 -18.22 -11.15
C ARG A 89 14.00 -19.32 -11.10
N SER A 90 15.10 -19.12 -10.38
CA SER A 90 16.17 -20.12 -10.22
C SER A 90 15.75 -21.35 -9.44
N MET A 91 14.69 -21.27 -8.63
CA MET A 91 14.19 -22.39 -7.82
C MET A 91 13.57 -23.51 -8.65
N GLN A 92 13.11 -23.25 -9.85
CA GLN A 92 12.53 -24.23 -10.79
C GLN A 92 11.44 -25.11 -10.16
N ARG A 93 10.59 -24.52 -9.31
CA ARG A 93 9.48 -25.15 -8.63
C ARG A 93 8.16 -24.85 -9.32
N ASN A 94 7.23 -25.79 -9.30
CA ASN A 94 5.85 -25.60 -9.76
C ASN A 94 5.02 -24.88 -8.67
N ILE A 95 5.33 -23.61 -8.43
CA ILE A 95 4.67 -22.74 -7.46
C ILE A 95 4.30 -21.45 -8.18
N SER A 96 3.05 -21.05 -8.05
CA SER A 96 2.59 -19.74 -8.54
C SER A 96 3.06 -18.62 -7.62
N VAL A 97 3.70 -17.60 -8.15
CA VAL A 97 4.22 -16.48 -7.35
C VAL A 97 3.49 -15.20 -7.72
N PHE A 98 3.01 -14.49 -6.71
CA PHE A 98 2.33 -13.20 -6.83
C PHE A 98 3.12 -12.13 -6.08
N HIS A 99 3.15 -10.93 -6.64
CA HIS A 99 3.87 -9.80 -6.07
C HIS A 99 2.95 -8.60 -5.93
N SER A 100 2.97 -8.00 -4.75
CA SER A 100 2.33 -6.71 -4.48
C SER A 100 3.32 -5.79 -3.80
N ILE A 101 3.17 -4.50 -4.01
CA ILE A 101 3.96 -3.47 -3.34
C ILE A 101 3.06 -2.34 -2.89
N GLN A 102 3.24 -1.88 -1.64
CA GLN A 102 2.63 -0.65 -1.15
C GLN A 102 3.68 0.45 -1.15
N THR A 103 3.43 1.52 -1.88
CA THR A 103 4.39 2.60 -2.09
C THR A 103 3.75 3.98 -1.97
N ASN A 104 4.54 4.96 -1.56
CA ASN A 104 4.14 6.36 -1.60
C ASN A 104 4.27 6.99 -3.00
N GLY A 105 4.86 6.29 -3.95
CA GLY A 105 4.95 6.69 -5.36
C GLY A 105 6.07 7.68 -5.69
N ILE A 106 6.80 8.21 -4.73
CA ILE A 106 7.77 9.30 -4.97
C ILE A 106 8.94 8.88 -5.87
N CYS A 107 9.40 7.63 -5.74
CA CYS A 107 10.53 7.12 -6.53
C CYS A 107 10.13 6.57 -7.91
N LEU A 108 8.84 6.50 -8.21
CA LEU A 108 8.38 5.84 -9.43
C LEU A 108 8.69 6.65 -10.68
N ASP A 109 9.32 5.99 -11.64
CA ASP A 109 9.63 6.48 -12.98
C ASP A 109 9.19 5.45 -14.04
N GLU A 110 9.53 5.70 -15.29
CA GLU A 110 9.19 4.80 -16.42
C GLU A 110 9.82 3.42 -16.25
N GLU A 111 11.01 3.34 -15.68
CA GLU A 111 11.70 2.07 -15.46
C GLU A 111 10.97 1.22 -14.42
N TRP A 112 10.53 1.83 -13.31
CA TRP A 112 9.68 1.18 -12.33
C TRP A 112 8.35 0.73 -12.90
N ALA A 113 7.66 1.59 -13.63
CA ALA A 113 6.36 1.26 -14.24
C ALA A 113 6.49 0.11 -15.24
N SER A 114 7.52 0.12 -16.06
CA SER A 114 7.84 -0.97 -17.00
C SER A 114 8.14 -2.28 -16.27
N PHE A 115 8.91 -2.23 -15.21
CA PHE A 115 9.23 -3.39 -14.37
C PHE A 115 7.97 -3.99 -13.72
N PHE A 116 7.12 -3.16 -13.13
CA PHE A 116 5.87 -3.63 -12.52
C PHE A 116 4.94 -4.28 -13.54
N LYS A 117 4.82 -3.69 -14.73
CA LYS A 117 4.00 -4.27 -15.80
C LYS A 117 4.55 -5.59 -16.28
N ALA A 118 5.84 -5.66 -16.58
CA ALA A 118 6.50 -6.86 -17.08
C ALA A 118 6.40 -8.05 -16.11
N ASN A 119 6.36 -7.78 -14.82
CA ASN A 119 6.35 -8.79 -13.76
C ASN A 119 5.00 -8.90 -13.03
N SER A 120 3.94 -8.32 -13.57
CA SER A 120 2.57 -8.43 -13.09
C SER A 120 2.41 -8.04 -11.60
N PHE A 121 3.11 -7.00 -11.15
CA PHE A 121 2.95 -6.46 -9.79
C PHE A 121 1.59 -5.79 -9.64
N LEU A 122 0.96 -6.03 -8.49
CA LEU A 122 -0.13 -5.20 -8.00
C LEU A 122 0.45 -4.06 -7.16
N VAL A 123 0.24 -2.82 -7.59
CA VAL A 123 0.75 -1.64 -6.90
C VAL A 123 -0.34 -0.99 -6.07
N GLY A 124 -0.15 -0.94 -4.76
CA GLY A 124 -0.95 -0.12 -3.85
C GLY A 124 -0.30 1.24 -3.69
N LEU A 125 -0.89 2.28 -4.29
CA LEU A 125 -0.39 3.65 -4.22
C LEU A 125 -1.09 4.41 -3.10
N SER A 126 -0.30 4.96 -2.17
CA SER A 126 -0.84 5.74 -1.05
C SER A 126 -1.25 7.14 -1.50
N LEU A 127 -2.56 7.43 -1.41
CA LEU A 127 -3.13 8.70 -1.83
C LEU A 127 -4.37 9.05 -0.98
N ASP A 128 -4.30 10.13 -0.21
CA ASP A 128 -5.22 10.39 0.89
C ASP A 128 -6.37 11.34 0.52
N GLY A 129 -7.25 10.87 -0.35
CA GLY A 129 -8.51 11.53 -0.64
C GLY A 129 -8.36 12.78 -1.49
N THR A 130 -8.39 13.96 -0.87
CA THR A 130 -8.25 15.26 -1.55
C THR A 130 -6.80 15.75 -1.50
N GLN A 131 -6.42 16.63 -2.44
CA GLN A 131 -5.12 17.28 -2.40
C GLN A 131 -4.86 18.00 -1.08
N GLU A 132 -5.86 18.74 -0.59
CA GLU A 132 -5.78 19.46 0.69
C GLU A 132 -5.43 18.52 1.85
N ASN A 133 -6.13 17.38 1.96
CA ASN A 133 -5.88 16.41 3.03
C ASN A 133 -4.55 15.68 2.85
N HIS A 134 -4.24 15.25 1.64
CA HIS A 134 -2.99 14.57 1.32
C HIS A 134 -1.77 15.44 1.67
N ASP A 135 -1.75 16.69 1.22
CA ASP A 135 -0.65 17.63 1.42
C ASP A 135 -0.55 18.15 2.85
N LEU A 136 -1.60 17.99 3.66
CA LEU A 136 -1.54 18.30 5.09
C LEU A 136 -0.69 17.29 5.88
N TYR A 137 -0.71 16.03 5.48
CA TYR A 137 -0.11 14.94 6.26
C TYR A 137 1.04 14.23 5.56
N ARG A 138 0.98 14.01 4.25
CA ARG A 138 2.01 13.30 3.48
C ARG A 138 3.05 14.25 2.94
N LEU A 139 3.96 14.65 3.84
CA LEU A 139 4.98 15.65 3.56
C LEU A 139 6.31 14.98 3.19
N ASP A 140 7.07 15.64 2.33
CA ASP A 140 8.46 15.27 2.09
C ASP A 140 9.39 15.73 3.24
N ALA A 141 10.68 15.44 3.13
CA ALA A 141 11.65 15.80 4.16
C ALA A 141 11.81 17.33 4.33
N ALA A 142 11.43 18.14 3.33
CA ALA A 142 11.42 19.59 3.37
C ALA A 142 10.10 20.18 3.90
N GLY A 143 9.13 19.32 4.27
CA GLY A 143 7.82 19.75 4.75
C GLY A 143 6.87 20.19 3.65
N GLN A 144 7.13 19.83 2.40
CA GLN A 144 6.29 20.16 1.25
C GLN A 144 5.27 19.06 0.97
N GLY A 145 4.09 19.42 0.47
CA GLY A 145 3.07 18.49 0.01
C GLY A 145 3.54 17.65 -1.18
N THR A 146 2.99 16.46 -1.32
CA THR A 146 3.43 15.46 -2.30
C THR A 146 2.35 15.06 -3.30
N TRP A 147 1.17 15.65 -3.25
CA TRP A 147 0.05 15.30 -4.13
C TRP A 147 0.40 15.28 -5.61
N ASP A 148 1.07 16.33 -6.10
CA ASP A 148 1.41 16.45 -7.52
C ASP A 148 2.39 15.35 -7.96
N LYS A 149 3.34 14.99 -7.11
CA LYS A 149 4.30 13.89 -7.37
C LYS A 149 3.59 12.54 -7.42
N VAL A 150 2.67 12.30 -6.49
CA VAL A 150 1.95 11.03 -6.39
C VAL A 150 0.93 10.86 -7.52
N THR A 151 0.20 11.91 -7.88
CA THR A 151 -0.73 11.88 -9.03
C THR A 151 0.01 11.76 -10.36
N HIS A 152 1.21 12.32 -10.48
CA HIS A 152 2.09 12.07 -11.63
C HIS A 152 2.51 10.60 -11.71
N ALA A 153 2.90 10.00 -10.59
CA ALA A 153 3.21 8.57 -10.51
C ALA A 153 2.01 7.70 -10.90
N LEU A 154 0.80 8.06 -10.47
CA LEU A 154 -0.43 7.37 -10.85
C LEU A 154 -0.67 7.43 -12.36
N ALA A 155 -0.52 8.61 -12.96
CA ALA A 155 -0.66 8.77 -14.41
C ALA A 155 0.35 7.92 -15.19
N LEU A 156 1.57 7.79 -14.66
CA LEU A 156 2.61 6.94 -15.24
C LEU A 156 2.25 5.46 -15.14
N LEU A 157 1.78 4.99 -13.98
CA LEU A 157 1.33 3.61 -13.79
C LEU A 157 0.16 3.29 -14.75
N ASP A 158 -0.78 4.22 -14.92
CA ASP A 158 -1.90 4.08 -15.85
C ASP A 158 -1.45 4.00 -17.32
N ALA A 159 -0.50 4.86 -17.70
CA ALA A 159 0.06 4.86 -19.05
C ALA A 159 0.73 3.52 -19.40
N TYR A 160 1.38 2.87 -18.44
CA TYR A 160 1.99 1.54 -18.59
C TYR A 160 1.01 0.40 -18.30
N ARG A 161 -0.25 0.69 -17.98
CA ARG A 161 -1.28 -0.30 -17.66
C ARG A 161 -0.88 -1.22 -16.50
N VAL A 162 -0.26 -0.67 -15.50
CA VAL A 162 0.06 -1.37 -14.24
C VAL A 162 -1.23 -1.50 -13.42
N GLU A 163 -1.48 -2.68 -12.89
CA GLU A 163 -2.61 -2.88 -11.98
C GLU A 163 -2.38 -2.12 -10.68
N THR A 164 -3.25 -1.15 -10.37
CA THR A 164 -3.04 -0.18 -9.30
C THR A 164 -4.28 -0.07 -8.42
N ASN A 165 -4.07 -0.18 -7.10
CA ASN A 165 -5.07 0.16 -6.08
C ASN A 165 -4.69 1.47 -5.42
N LEU A 166 -5.67 2.30 -5.05
CA LEU A 166 -5.45 3.49 -4.25
C LEU A 166 -5.72 3.19 -2.78
N LEU A 167 -4.73 3.44 -1.93
CA LEU A 167 -4.80 3.24 -0.49
C LEU A 167 -4.94 4.62 0.17
N CYS A 168 -6.09 4.86 0.79
CA CYS A 168 -6.41 6.12 1.44
C CYS A 168 -6.47 5.96 2.95
N VAL A 169 -5.55 6.59 3.67
CA VAL A 169 -5.60 6.67 5.13
C VAL A 169 -6.63 7.71 5.53
N VAL A 170 -7.61 7.27 6.32
CA VAL A 170 -8.71 8.12 6.78
C VAL A 170 -8.33 8.76 8.12
N THR A 171 -7.99 10.03 8.08
CA THR A 171 -7.78 10.86 9.28
C THR A 171 -9.11 11.38 9.81
N GLY A 172 -9.11 11.90 11.05
CA GLY A 172 -10.30 12.54 11.63
C GLY A 172 -10.83 13.71 10.80
N GLN A 173 -9.95 14.44 10.12
CA GLN A 173 -10.36 15.54 9.23
C GLN A 173 -10.99 15.04 7.94
N LEU A 174 -10.39 14.04 7.28
CA LEU A 174 -10.96 13.45 6.06
C LEU A 174 -12.29 12.77 6.34
N ALA A 175 -12.41 12.11 7.49
CA ALA A 175 -13.62 11.38 7.89
C ALA A 175 -14.88 12.26 7.98
N ARG A 176 -14.74 13.56 8.12
CA ARG A 176 -15.86 14.52 8.13
C ARG A 176 -16.37 14.88 6.73
N LYS A 177 -15.68 14.46 5.68
CA LYS A 177 -15.99 14.83 4.28
C LYS A 177 -16.02 13.58 3.37
N PRO A 178 -16.84 12.57 3.66
CA PRO A 178 -16.79 11.27 2.96
C PRO A 178 -17.09 11.38 1.46
N GLN A 179 -18.08 12.18 1.07
CA GLN A 179 -18.47 12.34 -0.33
C GLN A 179 -17.37 13.03 -1.14
N ARG A 180 -16.74 14.05 -0.55
CA ARG A 180 -15.64 14.79 -1.19
C ARG A 180 -14.41 13.91 -1.37
N ALA A 181 -14.07 13.11 -0.36
CA ALA A 181 -12.96 12.15 -0.42
C ALA A 181 -13.19 11.12 -1.52
N PHE A 182 -14.35 10.49 -1.55
CA PHE A 182 -14.70 9.48 -2.55
C PHE A 182 -14.72 10.07 -3.97
N LYS A 183 -15.36 11.23 -4.15
CA LYS A 183 -15.41 11.91 -5.45
C LYS A 183 -14.02 12.25 -5.97
N SER A 184 -13.15 12.81 -5.13
CA SER A 184 -11.79 13.17 -5.51
C SER A 184 -10.97 11.95 -5.97
N LEU A 185 -11.11 10.81 -5.28
CA LEU A 185 -10.44 9.56 -5.69
C LEU A 185 -10.98 9.02 -7.01
N CYS A 186 -12.30 9.10 -7.24
CA CYS A 186 -12.92 8.68 -8.50
C CYS A 186 -12.52 9.56 -9.68
N GLU A 187 -12.27 10.85 -9.48
CA GLU A 187 -11.81 11.77 -10.51
C GLU A 187 -10.40 11.47 -11.03
N LEU A 188 -9.61 10.68 -10.29
CA LEU A 188 -8.28 10.24 -10.71
C LEU A 188 -8.30 9.06 -11.70
N GLY A 189 -9.46 8.48 -11.96
CA GLY A 189 -9.64 7.34 -12.85
C GLY A 189 -10.36 6.16 -12.19
N GLN A 190 -10.53 5.08 -12.93
CA GLN A 190 -11.16 3.85 -12.42
C GLN A 190 -10.12 2.96 -11.77
N HIS A 191 -9.90 3.16 -10.46
CA HIS A 191 -9.01 2.36 -9.65
C HIS A 191 -9.78 1.66 -8.53
N ASN A 192 -9.24 0.56 -8.06
CA ASN A 192 -9.73 -0.07 -6.85
C ASN A 192 -9.34 0.79 -5.64
N LEU A 193 -10.30 1.05 -4.75
CA LEU A 193 -10.09 1.88 -3.57
C LEU A 193 -10.07 1.04 -2.30
N GLN A 194 -9.19 1.39 -1.37
CA GLN A 194 -9.18 0.84 -0.02
C GLN A 194 -9.00 1.97 0.98
N PHE A 195 -9.91 2.06 1.94
CA PHE A 195 -9.84 3.00 3.06
C PHE A 195 -9.24 2.31 4.28
N ILE A 196 -8.26 2.97 4.89
CA ILE A 196 -7.51 2.46 6.03
C ILE A 196 -7.67 3.45 7.17
N PRO A 197 -8.19 3.05 8.35
CA PRO A 197 -8.32 3.96 9.47
C PRO A 197 -6.96 4.43 9.95
N CYS A 198 -6.81 5.74 10.17
CA CYS A 198 -5.64 6.31 10.80
C CYS A 198 -5.55 5.85 12.26
N LEU A 199 -4.36 5.45 12.69
CA LEU A 199 -4.10 5.02 14.06
C LEU A 199 -3.44 6.15 14.86
N ASP A 200 -3.77 6.22 16.14
CA ASP A 200 -3.06 7.07 17.09
C ASP A 200 -1.68 6.49 17.43
N PRO A 201 -0.74 7.30 17.98
CA PRO A 201 0.50 6.80 18.53
C PRO A 201 0.26 5.73 19.61
N LEU A 202 1.21 4.80 19.76
CA LEU A 202 1.09 3.67 20.68
C LEU A 202 0.83 4.08 22.14
N ASP A 203 1.38 5.19 22.56
CA ASP A 203 1.34 5.68 23.96
C ASP A 203 0.28 6.75 24.19
N THR A 204 -0.40 7.25 23.15
CA THR A 204 -1.32 8.39 23.28
C THR A 204 -2.58 8.16 22.46
N ILE A 205 -3.68 7.88 23.15
CA ILE A 205 -4.98 7.68 22.50
C ILE A 205 -5.71 9.03 22.38
N GLY A 206 -6.04 9.41 21.14
CA GLY A 206 -6.73 10.67 20.84
C GLY A 206 -5.83 11.91 20.97
N GLY A 207 -6.43 13.07 20.78
CA GLY A 207 -5.78 14.38 20.98
C GLY A 207 -4.87 14.85 19.85
N GLN A 208 -4.60 14.04 18.83
CA GLN A 208 -3.88 14.46 17.63
C GLN A 208 -4.82 15.13 16.63
N ALA A 209 -4.30 16.04 15.79
CA ALA A 209 -5.08 16.67 14.73
C ALA A 209 -5.67 15.65 13.72
N TYR A 210 -4.99 14.51 13.55
CA TYR A 210 -5.41 13.43 12.66
C TYR A 210 -6.21 12.31 13.36
N SER A 211 -6.38 12.37 14.70
CA SER A 211 -7.05 11.31 15.47
C SER A 211 -8.44 10.99 14.94
N LEU A 212 -8.73 9.71 14.83
CA LEU A 212 -9.98 9.17 14.31
C LEU A 212 -10.65 8.32 15.39
N THR A 213 -11.93 8.62 15.69
CA THR A 213 -12.72 7.77 16.57
C THR A 213 -13.43 6.66 15.78
N PRO A 214 -13.74 5.50 16.41
CA PRO A 214 -14.51 4.44 15.75
C PRO A 214 -15.85 4.93 15.20
N GLU A 215 -16.55 5.79 15.93
CA GLU A 215 -17.85 6.36 15.53
C GLU A 215 -17.73 7.26 14.30
N LEU A 216 -16.67 8.08 14.25
CA LEU A 216 -16.42 8.95 13.11
C LEU A 216 -16.03 8.14 11.87
N TYR A 217 -15.21 7.10 12.05
CA TYR A 217 -14.86 6.18 10.98
C TYR A 217 -16.07 5.42 10.43
N GLY A 218 -16.93 4.92 11.31
CA GLY A 218 -18.19 4.27 10.92
C GLY A 218 -19.09 5.20 10.11
N ARG A 219 -19.26 6.45 10.53
CA ARG A 219 -20.00 7.48 9.77
C ARG A 219 -19.36 7.78 8.41
N PHE A 220 -18.02 7.82 8.36
CA PHE A 220 -17.30 7.99 7.10
C PHE A 220 -17.62 6.86 6.13
N LEU A 221 -17.51 5.61 6.57
CA LEU A 221 -17.79 4.45 5.74
C LEU A 221 -19.25 4.44 5.25
N CYS A 222 -20.21 4.79 6.11
CA CYS A 222 -21.62 4.92 5.69
C CYS A 222 -21.78 6.00 4.62
N GLY A 223 -21.17 7.17 4.80
CA GLY A 223 -21.24 8.27 3.82
C GLY A 223 -20.60 7.92 2.47
N VAL A 224 -19.47 7.20 2.49
CA VAL A 224 -18.85 6.69 1.26
C VAL A 224 -19.74 5.61 0.62
N PHE A 225 -20.30 4.70 1.41
CA PHE A 225 -21.19 3.66 0.93
C PHE A 225 -22.40 4.23 0.20
N ASP A 226 -23.06 5.24 0.75
CA ASP A 226 -24.22 5.88 0.13
C ASP A 226 -23.88 6.45 -1.25
N THR A 227 -22.75 7.13 -1.37
CA THR A 227 -22.28 7.67 -2.65
C THR A 227 -21.88 6.56 -3.63
N TRP A 228 -21.18 5.56 -3.16
CA TRP A 228 -20.80 4.38 -3.93
C TRP A 228 -22.02 3.63 -4.46
N TYR A 229 -23.02 3.41 -3.63
CA TYR A 229 -24.27 2.75 -4.01
C TYR A 229 -25.04 3.53 -5.07
N GLN A 230 -25.08 4.87 -4.94
CA GLN A 230 -25.68 5.74 -5.97
C GLN A 230 -24.95 5.61 -7.32
N GLN A 231 -23.63 5.54 -7.32
CA GLN A 231 -22.86 5.30 -8.55
C GLN A 231 -23.18 3.93 -9.15
N LEU A 232 -23.24 2.90 -8.33
CA LEU A 232 -23.59 1.54 -8.77
C LEU A 232 -24.99 1.51 -9.42
N GLN A 233 -25.98 2.18 -8.84
CA GLN A 233 -27.33 2.29 -9.43
C GLN A 233 -27.34 3.01 -10.79
N ARG A 234 -26.39 3.89 -11.03
CA ARG A 234 -26.19 4.56 -12.33
C ARG A 234 -25.39 3.75 -13.33
N GLY A 235 -25.00 2.54 -12.99
CA GLY A 235 -24.18 1.67 -13.83
C GLY A 235 -22.68 1.93 -13.75
N ASN A 236 -22.22 2.78 -12.83
CA ASN A 236 -20.81 3.07 -12.61
C ASN A 236 -20.27 2.17 -11.49
N TYR A 237 -19.65 1.08 -11.86
CA TYR A 237 -18.99 0.20 -10.90
C TYR A 237 -17.61 0.73 -10.52
N ILE A 238 -17.41 0.93 -9.20
CA ILE A 238 -16.13 1.29 -8.62
C ILE A 238 -15.86 0.27 -7.52
N SER A 239 -14.71 -0.40 -7.57
CA SER A 239 -14.32 -1.34 -6.52
C SER A 239 -13.89 -0.59 -5.26
N VAL A 240 -14.57 -0.87 -4.14
CA VAL A 240 -14.18 -0.42 -2.81
C VAL A 240 -14.00 -1.66 -1.95
N ARG A 241 -12.75 -2.00 -1.68
CA ARG A 241 -12.39 -3.26 -1.02
C ARG A 241 -13.08 -3.45 0.34
N ASN A 242 -13.20 -2.38 1.12
CA ASN A 242 -13.90 -2.41 2.39
C ASN A 242 -15.32 -3.00 2.26
N PHE A 243 -16.06 -2.56 1.24
CA PHE A 243 -17.46 -3.01 1.04
C PHE A 243 -17.53 -4.42 0.45
N GLU A 244 -16.63 -4.74 -0.46
CA GLU A 244 -16.54 -6.09 -1.03
C GLU A 244 -16.20 -7.13 0.03
N ASP A 245 -15.30 -6.81 0.96
CA ASP A 245 -14.95 -7.70 2.06
C ASP A 245 -16.14 -7.90 3.03
N TYR A 246 -16.89 -6.83 3.34
CA TYR A 246 -18.10 -6.96 4.16
C TYR A 246 -19.18 -7.81 3.49
N LEU A 247 -19.39 -7.67 2.19
CA LEU A 247 -20.37 -8.48 1.46
C LEU A 247 -19.99 -9.96 1.35
N ARG A 248 -18.71 -10.30 1.46
CA ARG A 248 -18.27 -11.71 1.47
C ARG A 248 -18.53 -12.42 2.82
N ILE A 249 -18.74 -11.66 3.88
CA ILE A 249 -19.01 -12.18 5.22
C ILE A 249 -20.51 -12.53 5.38
N LEU A 250 -21.38 -11.92 4.58
CA LEU A 250 -22.83 -12.16 4.58
C LEU A 250 -23.20 -13.35 3.70
#